data_06fbe7799681136a12ab1e12c1c84d1d
#
_entry.id   06fbe7799681136a12ab1e12c1c84d1d
#
_cell.length_a   1.000
_cell.length_b   1.000
_cell.length_c   1.000
_cell.angle_alpha   90.00
_cell.angle_beta   90.00
_cell.angle_gamma   90.00
#
_symmetry.space_group_name_H-M   'P 1'
#
loop_
_entity.id
_entity.type
_entity.pdbx_description
1 polymer ?
#
loop_
_entity_poly.entity_id
_entity_poly.type
_entity_poly.pdbx_seq_one_letter_code
_entity_poly.pdbx_strand_id
1 'polypeptide(L)'
;MYSKDEWIRHGDELRRPFPVPDGFSSSEHVVIVGGGLSGLTIAYRLASKRPDLQVTVVESKSTFGGVIDTWKEGEWVCDVAVNATRSHPSVWRLIADLGLEDDF
;
A
#
# COMPACT_ATOMS: atom_id res chain seq x y z
N MET A 1 -11.09 -10.89 20.47
CA MET A 1 -10.85 -10.10 19.25
C MET A 1 -9.94 -8.95 19.64
N TYR A 2 -8.90 -8.69 18.89
CA TYR A 2 -7.99 -7.57 19.15
C TYR A 2 -8.67 -6.23 18.85
N SER A 3 -8.36 -5.22 19.66
CA SER A 3 -8.71 -3.83 19.36
C SER A 3 -7.89 -3.30 18.16
N LYS A 4 -8.30 -2.15 17.61
CA LYS A 4 -7.58 -1.46 16.53
C LYS A 4 -6.10 -1.22 16.91
N ASP A 5 -5.87 -0.72 18.13
CA ASP A 5 -4.51 -0.42 18.62
C ASP A 5 -3.64 -1.66 18.78
N GLU A 6 -4.25 -2.77 19.22
CA GLU A 6 -3.54 -4.05 19.28
C GLU A 6 -3.18 -4.56 17.90
N TRP A 7 -4.06 -4.44 16.91
CA TRP A 7 -3.76 -4.80 15.54
C TRP A 7 -2.63 -3.97 14.93
N ILE A 8 -2.60 -2.65 15.20
CA ILE A 8 -1.52 -1.76 14.74
C ILE A 8 -0.20 -2.17 15.39
N ARG A 9 -0.20 -2.42 16.70
CA ARG A 9 1.00 -2.88 17.43
C ARG A 9 1.53 -4.20 16.88
N HIS A 10 0.66 -5.19 16.63
CA HIS A 10 1.08 -6.44 16.01
C HIS A 10 1.61 -6.25 14.59
N GLY A 11 1.08 -5.28 13.85
CA GLY A 11 1.62 -4.89 12.55
C GLY A 11 3.05 -4.36 12.64
N ASP A 12 3.37 -3.59 13.68
CA ASP A 12 4.73 -3.13 13.96
C ASP A 12 5.68 -4.29 14.29
N GLU A 13 5.25 -5.21 15.14
CA GLU A 13 6.03 -6.39 15.52
C GLU A 13 6.35 -7.30 14.32
N LEU A 14 5.41 -7.41 13.38
CA LEU A 14 5.58 -8.18 12.14
C LEU A 14 6.36 -7.43 11.06
N ARG A 15 6.58 -6.13 11.24
CA ARG A 15 7.33 -5.33 10.28
C ARG A 15 8.81 -5.73 10.33
N ARG A 16 9.23 -6.49 9.34
CA ARG A 16 10.66 -6.77 9.17
C ARG A 16 11.37 -5.51 8.66
N PRO A 17 12.59 -5.23 9.14
CA PRO A 17 13.43 -4.20 8.54
C PRO A 17 13.51 -4.43 7.03
N PHE A 18 13.38 -3.38 6.26
CA PHE A 18 13.57 -3.48 4.81
C PHE A 18 15.04 -3.82 4.55
N PRO A 19 15.36 -4.97 3.95
CA PRO A 19 16.74 -5.34 3.67
C PRO A 19 17.25 -4.44 2.53
N VAL A 20 17.89 -3.34 2.91
CA VAL A 20 18.57 -2.48 1.96
C VAL A 20 20.02 -2.95 1.88
N PRO A 21 20.50 -3.45 0.74
CA PRO A 21 21.90 -3.84 0.59
C PRO A 21 22.83 -2.65 0.82
N ASP A 22 23.95 -2.89 1.48
CA ASP A 22 25.02 -1.91 1.57
C ASP A 22 25.51 -1.57 0.16
N GLY A 23 25.74 -0.28 -0.11
CA GLY A 23 26.24 0.19 -1.40
C GLY A 23 25.18 0.57 -2.43
N PHE A 24 23.89 0.62 -2.06
CA PHE A 24 22.87 1.26 -2.89
C PHE A 24 23.22 2.74 -3.11
N SER A 25 23.44 3.12 -4.34
CA SER A 25 23.71 4.52 -4.69
C SER A 25 22.41 5.32 -4.72
N SER A 26 22.48 6.59 -4.29
CA SER A 26 21.33 7.53 -4.34
C SER A 26 20.85 7.84 -5.76
N SER A 27 21.62 7.43 -6.79
CA SER A 27 21.24 7.59 -8.20
C SER A 27 20.47 6.41 -8.77
N GLU A 28 20.18 5.39 -7.98
CA GLU A 28 19.45 4.22 -8.47
C GLU A 28 17.97 4.50 -8.66
N HIS A 29 17.47 4.00 -9.76
CA HIS A 29 16.08 4.14 -10.17
C HIS A 29 15.38 2.81 -10.06
N VAL A 30 14.32 2.76 -9.26
CA VAL A 30 13.47 1.58 -9.09
C VAL A 30 12.19 1.76 -9.90
N VAL A 31 11.91 0.82 -10.79
CA VAL A 31 10.66 0.78 -11.56
C VAL A 31 9.77 -0.34 -11.04
N ILE A 32 8.56 0.01 -10.65
CA ILE A 32 7.54 -0.92 -10.18
C ILE A 32 6.50 -1.09 -11.29
N VAL A 33 6.32 -2.31 -11.76
CA VAL A 33 5.34 -2.62 -12.81
C VAL A 33 4.03 -3.05 -12.15
N GLY A 34 2.98 -2.28 -12.42
CA GLY A 34 1.65 -2.49 -11.88
C GLY A 34 1.31 -1.53 -10.73
N GLY A 35 0.28 -0.72 -10.96
CA GLY A 35 -0.24 0.28 -10.01
C GLY A 35 -1.43 -0.19 -9.20
N GLY A 36 -1.53 -1.49 -8.91
CA GLY A 36 -2.48 -2.03 -7.95
C GLY A 36 -2.02 -1.83 -6.50
N LEU A 37 -2.78 -2.34 -5.53
CA LEU A 37 -2.50 -2.19 -4.10
C LEU A 37 -1.08 -2.63 -3.73
N SER A 38 -0.60 -3.75 -4.27
CA SER A 38 0.74 -4.26 -3.99
C SER A 38 1.83 -3.32 -4.50
N GLY A 39 1.74 -2.88 -5.76
CA GLY A 39 2.73 -1.98 -6.36
C GLY A 39 2.77 -0.62 -5.68
N LEU A 40 1.61 -0.05 -5.38
CA LEU A 40 1.51 1.21 -4.65
C LEU A 40 2.03 1.11 -3.22
N THR A 41 1.79 -0.02 -2.53
CA THR A 41 2.34 -0.26 -1.19
C THR A 41 3.86 -0.36 -1.22
N ILE A 42 4.44 -1.03 -2.22
CA ILE A 42 5.89 -1.10 -2.40
C ILE A 42 6.46 0.29 -2.65
N ALA A 43 5.85 1.07 -3.56
CA ALA A 43 6.28 2.43 -3.86
C ALA A 43 6.26 3.32 -2.61
N TYR A 44 5.17 3.27 -1.85
CA TYR A 44 5.03 4.01 -0.60
C TYR A 44 6.11 3.63 0.43
N ARG A 45 6.35 2.33 0.62
CA ARG A 45 7.37 1.85 1.56
C ARG A 45 8.78 2.23 1.14
N LEU A 46 9.10 2.16 -0.15
CA LEU A 46 10.39 2.60 -0.69
C LEU A 46 10.57 4.10 -0.48
N ALA A 47 9.61 4.91 -0.90
CA ALA A 47 9.67 6.36 -0.74
C ALA A 47 9.83 6.79 0.73
N SER A 48 9.15 6.10 1.64
CA SER A 48 9.22 6.37 3.08
C SER A 48 10.56 5.94 3.71
N LYS A 49 11.16 4.84 3.25
CA LYS A 49 12.38 4.26 3.82
C LYS A 49 13.66 4.74 3.13
N ARG A 50 13.56 5.05 1.86
CA ARG A 50 14.66 5.42 0.99
C ARG A 50 14.27 6.62 0.12
N PRO A 51 14.12 7.81 0.74
CA PRO A 51 13.75 9.03 0.00
C PRO A 51 14.82 9.48 -1.02
N ASP A 52 15.99 8.89 -0.96
CA ASP A 52 17.09 9.07 -1.90
C ASP A 52 16.90 8.32 -3.24
N LEU A 53 16.01 7.31 -3.27
CA LEU A 53 15.73 6.55 -4.49
C LEU A 53 14.71 7.25 -5.37
N GLN A 54 14.97 7.22 -6.68
CA GLN A 54 13.94 7.54 -7.65
C GLN A 54 13.02 6.34 -7.84
N VAL A 55 11.75 6.48 -7.52
CA VAL A 55 10.76 5.40 -7.66
C VAL A 55 9.74 5.79 -8.70
N THR A 56 9.55 4.92 -9.70
CA THR A 56 8.53 5.08 -10.74
C THR A 56 7.59 3.90 -10.73
N VAL A 57 6.29 4.15 -10.72
CA VAL A 57 5.27 3.13 -10.91
C VAL A 57 4.72 3.23 -12.32
N VAL A 58 4.74 2.13 -13.06
CA VAL A 58 4.15 2.04 -14.40
C VAL A 58 2.88 1.21 -14.36
N GLU A 59 1.82 1.74 -14.93
CA GLU A 59 0.49 1.13 -14.97
C GLU A 59 -0.03 1.09 -16.40
N SER A 60 -0.58 -0.05 -16.82
CA SER A 60 -1.12 -0.24 -18.18
C SER A 60 -2.49 0.43 -18.37
N LYS A 61 -3.25 0.60 -17.30
CA LYS A 61 -4.54 1.29 -17.31
C LYS A 61 -4.35 2.79 -17.16
N SER A 62 -5.39 3.56 -17.47
CA SER A 62 -5.42 5.01 -17.26
C SER A 62 -5.54 5.43 -15.79
N THR A 63 -5.83 4.49 -14.87
CA THR A 63 -6.02 4.73 -13.44
C THR A 63 -5.24 3.72 -12.61
N PHE A 64 -4.80 4.16 -11.43
CA PHE A 64 -4.24 3.28 -10.41
C PHE A 64 -5.36 2.57 -9.62
N GLY A 65 -5.00 1.51 -8.89
CA GLY A 65 -5.92 0.75 -8.04
C GLY A 65 -6.05 -0.73 -8.44
N GLY A 66 -5.65 -1.09 -9.65
CA GLY A 66 -5.68 -2.47 -10.13
C GLY A 66 -7.09 -3.02 -10.22
N VAL A 67 -7.40 -4.02 -9.38
CA VAL A 67 -8.74 -4.64 -9.30
C VAL A 67 -9.66 -3.94 -8.30
N ILE A 68 -9.13 -2.99 -7.52
CA ILE A 68 -9.96 -2.18 -6.61
C ILE A 68 -10.57 -1.07 -7.45
N ASP A 69 -11.84 -1.22 -7.77
CA ASP A 69 -12.58 -0.31 -8.63
C ASP A 69 -14.05 -0.32 -8.25
N THR A 70 -14.73 0.80 -8.46
CA THR A 70 -16.14 0.96 -8.18
C THR A 70 -16.85 1.44 -9.44
N TRP A 71 -17.76 0.60 -9.94
CA TRP A 71 -18.62 0.97 -11.06
C TRP A 71 -19.79 1.81 -10.58
N LYS A 72 -20.10 2.87 -11.33
CA LYS A 72 -21.23 3.76 -11.05
C LYS A 72 -21.99 4.04 -12.34
N GLU A 73 -23.31 3.89 -12.27
CA GLU A 73 -24.22 4.27 -13.35
C GLU A 73 -25.55 4.80 -12.76
N GLY A 74 -25.82 6.09 -12.94
CA GLY A 74 -26.95 6.74 -12.29
C GLY A 74 -26.84 6.66 -10.77
N GLU A 75 -27.85 6.06 -10.12
CA GLU A 75 -27.87 5.84 -8.66
C GLU A 75 -27.23 4.49 -8.25
N TRP A 76 -26.83 3.68 -9.22
CA TRP A 76 -26.25 2.38 -8.96
C TRP A 76 -24.75 2.50 -8.68
N VAL A 77 -24.32 1.83 -7.62
CA VAL A 77 -22.91 1.75 -7.21
C VAL A 77 -22.58 0.30 -6.92
N CYS A 78 -21.51 -0.22 -7.50
CA CYS A 78 -21.09 -1.60 -7.32
C CYS A 78 -19.57 -1.71 -7.29
N ASP A 79 -19.04 -2.40 -6.27
CA ASP A 79 -17.63 -2.76 -6.23
C ASP A 79 -17.36 -3.88 -7.24
N VAL A 80 -16.36 -3.66 -8.11
CA VAL A 80 -16.11 -4.55 -9.25
C VAL A 80 -15.51 -5.88 -8.81
N ALA A 81 -14.60 -5.88 -7.84
CA ALA A 81 -13.89 -7.09 -7.44
C ALA A 81 -13.63 -7.21 -5.94
N VAL A 82 -13.22 -6.14 -5.27
CA VAL A 82 -12.79 -6.15 -3.88
C VAL A 82 -13.66 -5.19 -3.07
N ASN A 83 -14.41 -5.75 -2.11
CA ASN A 83 -15.29 -4.96 -1.22
C ASN A 83 -14.99 -5.19 0.26
N ALA A 84 -14.04 -6.06 0.58
CA ALA A 84 -13.67 -6.34 1.96
C ALA A 84 -12.23 -6.83 2.07
N THR A 85 -11.62 -6.57 3.21
CA THR A 85 -10.34 -7.16 3.60
C THR A 85 -10.44 -7.77 4.99
N ARG A 86 -9.59 -8.75 5.26
CA ARG A 86 -9.49 -9.30 6.62
C ARG A 86 -8.66 -8.38 7.50
N SER A 87 -9.04 -8.28 8.76
CA SER A 87 -8.25 -7.58 9.78
C SER A 87 -6.92 -8.32 9.99
N HIS A 88 -5.88 -7.85 9.32
CA HIS A 88 -4.52 -8.35 9.47
C HIS A 88 -3.63 -7.23 9.99
N PRO A 89 -2.66 -7.51 10.90
CA PRO A 89 -1.81 -6.48 11.48
C PRO A 89 -1.12 -5.59 10.46
N SER A 90 -0.64 -6.17 9.35
CA SER A 90 0.02 -5.42 8.28
C SER A 90 -0.92 -4.44 7.56
N VAL A 91 -2.20 -4.77 7.43
CA VAL A 91 -3.22 -3.91 6.84
C VAL A 91 -3.49 -2.73 7.77
N TRP A 92 -3.75 -2.99 9.05
CA TRP A 92 -3.95 -1.94 10.05
C TRP A 92 -2.75 -1.01 10.17
N ARG A 93 -1.54 -1.58 10.09
CA ARG A 93 -0.33 -0.77 10.10
C ARG A 93 -0.23 0.14 8.87
N LEU A 94 -0.59 -0.34 7.69
CA LEU A 94 -0.61 0.48 6.47
C LEU A 94 -1.65 1.60 6.59
N ILE A 95 -2.85 1.29 7.09
CA ILE A 95 -3.92 2.28 7.33
C ILE A 95 -3.41 3.37 8.27
N ALA A 96 -2.78 3.00 9.40
CA ALA A 96 -2.22 3.95 10.35
C ALA A 96 -1.09 4.80 9.75
N ASP A 97 -0.18 4.19 9.00
CA ASP A 97 0.91 4.91 8.33
C ASP A 97 0.39 5.95 7.31
N LEU A 98 -0.77 5.69 6.73
CA LEU A 98 -1.43 6.60 5.78
C LEU A 98 -2.35 7.62 6.46
N GLY A 99 -2.57 7.54 7.77
CA GLY A 99 -3.47 8.42 8.53
C GLY A 99 -4.95 8.22 8.19
N LEU A 100 -5.35 7.00 7.85
CA LEU A 100 -6.69 6.65 7.41
C LEU A 100 -7.50 5.89 8.47
N GLU A 101 -7.09 5.95 9.75
CA GLU A 101 -7.72 5.17 10.82
C GLU A 101 -9.18 5.51 11.04
N ASP A 102 -9.56 6.75 10.79
CA ASP A 102 -10.93 7.23 10.98
C ASP A 102 -11.86 6.89 9.81
N ASP A 103 -11.30 6.42 8.69
CA ASP A 103 -12.05 6.03 7.49
C ASP A 103 -12.44 4.53 7.48
N PHE A 104 -11.99 3.75 8.51
CA PHE A 104 -12.18 2.29 8.58
C PHE A 104 -12.89 1.81 9.85
#